data_8460210cf8f75648147083a53a34ceef
#
_entry.id   8460210cf8f75648147083a53a34ceef
#
_cell.length_a   1.000
_cell.length_b   1.000
_cell.length_c   1.000
_cell.angle_alpha   90.00
_cell.angle_beta   90.00
_cell.angle_gamma   90.00
#
_symmetry.space_group_name_H-M   'P 1'
#
loop_
_entity.id
_entity.type
_entity.pdbx_description
1 polymer ?
#
loop_
_entity_poly.entity_id
_entity_poly.type
_entity_poly.pdbx_seq_one_letter_code
_entity_poly.pdbx_strand_id
1 'polypeptide(L)' 'MANVPKTAMPSLNTLLPGVSGPTVMNIIGREDMVAIHAVTNEDEVNGVITMLKSIGAAGILILPIERMVL' A
#
# COMPACT_ATOMS: atom_id res chain seq x y z
N MET A 1 0.75 -1.80 -5.12
CA MET A 1 -0.06 -2.84 -4.44
C MET A 1 0.77 -3.57 -3.40
N ALA A 2 0.17 -3.89 -2.28
CA ALA A 2 0.82 -4.73 -1.28
C ALA A 2 -0.24 -5.44 -0.44
N ASN A 3 0.13 -6.57 0.15
CA ASN A 3 -0.67 -7.22 1.18
C ASN A 3 -0.09 -6.84 2.53
N VAL A 4 -0.92 -6.33 3.43
CA VAL A 4 -0.48 -5.88 4.75
C VAL A 4 -1.28 -6.55 5.85
N PRO A 5 -0.70 -6.76 7.04
CA PRO A 5 -1.46 -7.26 8.19
C PRO A 5 -2.62 -6.33 8.50
N LYS A 6 -3.77 -6.91 8.80
CA LYS A 6 -4.97 -6.14 9.12
C LYS A 6 -4.75 -5.22 10.34
N THR A 7 -3.90 -5.65 11.25
CA THR A 7 -3.55 -4.87 12.46
C THR A 7 -2.75 -3.61 12.14
N ALA A 8 -2.15 -3.52 10.94
CA ALA A 8 -1.39 -2.35 10.52
C ALA A 8 -2.25 -1.27 9.86
N MET A 9 -3.54 -1.54 9.62
CA MET A 9 -4.42 -0.60 8.93
C MET A 9 -4.46 0.81 9.55
N PRO A 10 -4.51 0.98 10.87
CA PRO A 10 -4.54 2.32 11.44
C PRO A 10 -3.33 3.18 11.12
N SER A 11 -2.19 2.55 10.80
CA SER A 11 -0.96 3.27 10.47
C SER A 11 -0.85 3.66 9.01
N LEU A 12 -1.68 3.09 8.13
CA LEU A 12 -1.53 3.27 6.67
C LEU A 12 -1.70 4.71 6.22
N ASN A 13 -2.62 5.45 6.83
CA ASN A 13 -2.87 6.84 6.45
C ASN A 13 -1.67 7.76 6.72
N THR A 14 -0.85 7.42 7.70
CA THR A 14 0.34 8.21 8.03
C THR A 14 1.59 7.70 7.30
N LEU A 15 1.63 6.39 6.98
CA LEU A 15 2.81 5.77 6.37
C LEU A 15 2.83 5.88 4.85
N LEU A 16 1.67 5.99 4.22
CA LEU A 16 1.57 6.00 2.75
C LEU A 16 1.14 7.37 2.26
N PRO A 17 2.09 8.21 1.85
CA PRO A 17 1.73 9.42 1.13
C PRO A 17 1.12 9.02 -0.22
N GLY A 18 0.01 9.61 -0.56
CA GLY A 18 -0.67 9.28 -1.79
C GLY A 18 -1.65 10.38 -2.20
N VAL A 19 -2.28 10.20 -3.35
CA VAL A 19 -3.17 11.20 -3.93
C VAL A 19 -4.42 11.37 -3.06
N SER A 20 -4.98 10.30 -2.57
CA SER A 20 -6.22 10.36 -1.78
C SER A 20 -6.28 9.26 -0.71
N GLY A 21 -5.13 8.74 -0.31
CA GLY A 21 -5.05 7.66 0.64
C GLY A 21 -5.14 6.28 -0.03
N PRO A 22 -4.87 5.22 0.71
CA PRO A 22 -4.89 3.86 0.15
C PRO A 22 -6.31 3.34 -0.02
N THR A 23 -6.50 2.52 -1.05
CA THR A 23 -7.70 1.69 -1.21
C THR A 23 -7.43 0.36 -0.53
N VAL A 24 -8.36 -0.09 0.29
CA VAL A 24 -8.21 -1.33 1.06
C VAL A 24 -9.23 -2.36 0.57
N MET A 25 -8.75 -3.59 0.36
CA MET A 25 -9.60 -4.70 -0.11
C MET A 25 -9.33 -5.93 0.73
N ASN A 26 -10.39 -6.69 0.99
CA ASN A 26 -10.26 -7.98 1.65
C ASN A 26 -9.65 -9.02 0.72
N ILE A 27 -8.86 -9.93 1.27
CA ILE A 27 -8.28 -11.05 0.53
C ILE A 27 -9.11 -12.30 0.83
N ILE A 28 -9.59 -12.97 -0.21
CA ILE A 28 -10.36 -14.21 -0.06
C ILE A 28 -9.45 -15.27 0.59
N GLY A 29 -9.96 -15.87 1.66
CA GLY A 29 -9.24 -16.90 2.39
C GLY A 29 -8.20 -16.40 3.40
N ARG A 30 -8.06 -15.09 3.55
CA ARG A 30 -7.12 -14.48 4.51
C ARG A 30 -7.82 -13.43 5.33
N GLU A 31 -8.09 -13.72 6.60
CA GLU A 31 -8.71 -12.75 7.51
C GLU A 31 -7.69 -11.88 8.23
N ASP A 32 -6.42 -12.31 8.24
CA ASP A 32 -5.33 -11.62 8.94
C ASP A 32 -4.65 -10.54 8.08
N MET A 33 -4.93 -10.51 6.80
CA MET A 33 -4.29 -9.62 5.84
C MET A 33 -5.33 -8.90 4.99
N VAL A 34 -4.94 -7.72 4.50
CA VAL A 34 -5.72 -6.99 3.50
C VAL A 34 -4.79 -6.57 2.35
N ALA A 35 -5.37 -6.43 1.16
CA ALA A 35 -4.65 -5.87 0.03
C ALA A 35 -4.85 -4.36 -0.01
N ILE A 36 -3.80 -3.62 -0.32
CA ILE A 36 -3.91 -2.18 -0.47
C ILE A 36 -3.39 -1.73 -1.83
N HIS A 37 -4.02 -0.69 -2.35
CA HIS A 37 -3.54 0.06 -3.51
C HIS A 37 -3.31 1.50 -3.07
N ALA A 38 -2.20 2.08 -3.47
CA ALA A 38 -1.94 3.49 -3.25
C ALA A 38 -1.13 4.03 -4.42
N VAL A 39 -1.31 5.30 -4.70
CA VAL A 39 -0.53 6.03 -5.71
C VAL A 39 0.48 6.87 -4.96
N THR A 40 1.74 6.78 -5.36
CA THR A 40 2.82 7.55 -4.75
C THR A 40 3.68 8.18 -5.83
N ASN A 41 4.41 9.22 -5.46
CA ASN A 41 5.39 9.82 -6.37
C ASN A 41 6.55 8.86 -6.60
N GLU A 42 7.09 8.88 -7.81
CA GLU A 42 8.16 7.97 -8.21
C GLU A 42 9.40 8.10 -7.32
N ASP A 43 9.74 9.30 -6.92
CA ASP A 43 10.91 9.56 -6.08
C ASP A 43 10.71 9.12 -4.61
N GLU A 44 9.49 8.80 -4.20
CA GLU A 44 9.17 8.34 -2.85
C GLU A 44 9.03 6.82 -2.75
N VAL A 45 9.07 6.10 -3.87
CA VAL A 45 8.78 4.66 -3.93
C VAL A 45 9.69 3.85 -2.99
N ASN A 46 10.98 4.11 -2.99
CA ASN A 46 11.90 3.35 -2.14
C ASN A 46 11.61 3.52 -0.65
N GLY A 47 11.26 4.73 -0.24
CA GLY A 47 10.86 4.99 1.14
C GLY A 47 9.56 4.28 1.50
N VAL A 48 8.60 4.27 0.59
CA VAL A 48 7.33 3.57 0.79
C VAL A 48 7.55 2.06 0.93
N ILE A 49 8.39 1.46 0.08
CA ILE A 49 8.72 0.03 0.17
C ILE A 49 9.33 -0.29 1.53
N THR A 50 10.26 0.52 2.00
CA THR A 50 10.89 0.33 3.30
C THR A 50 9.87 0.38 4.43
N MET A 51 8.97 1.35 4.39
CA MET A 51 7.92 1.48 5.41
C MET A 51 6.95 0.30 5.39
N LEU A 52 6.54 -0.14 4.20
CA LEU A 52 5.66 -1.29 4.06
C LEU A 52 6.30 -2.56 4.62
N LYS A 53 7.57 -2.79 4.34
CA LYS A 53 8.29 -3.95 4.89
C LYS A 53 8.34 -3.89 6.41
N SER A 54 8.50 -2.71 6.99
CA SER A 54 8.58 -2.56 8.44
C SER A 54 7.29 -2.94 9.17
N ILE A 55 6.15 -2.85 8.50
CA ILE A 55 4.85 -3.22 9.07
C ILE A 55 4.39 -4.63 8.68
N GLY A 56 5.26 -5.40 8.05
CA GLY A 56 4.96 -6.78 7.69
C GLY A 56 4.29 -6.98 6.34
N ALA A 57 4.39 -6.02 5.43
CA ALA A 57 3.81 -6.15 4.10
C ALA A 57 4.51 -7.25 3.30
N ALA A 58 3.74 -7.90 2.45
CA ALA A 58 4.21 -8.95 1.53
C ALA A 58 3.60 -8.71 0.16
N GLY A 59 4.21 -9.32 -0.88
CA GLY A 59 3.68 -9.21 -2.23
C GLY A 59 3.61 -7.79 -2.76
N ILE A 60 4.63 -6.99 -2.47
CA ILE A 60 4.65 -5.59 -2.91
C ILE A 60 4.89 -5.53 -4.41
N LEU A 61 3.97 -4.89 -5.14
CA LEU A 61 4.07 -4.67 -6.58
C LEU A 61 4.12 -3.18 -6.86
N ILE A 62 5.07 -2.78 -7.66
CA ILE A 62 5.20 -1.39 -8.13
C ILE A 62 4.85 -1.36 -9.61
N LEU A 63 3.84 -0.59 -9.96
CA LEU A 63 3.35 -0.49 -11.33
C LEU A 63 3.48 0.95 -11.81
N PRO A 64 4.06 1.18 -12.99
CA PRO A 64 4.11 2.52 -13.55
C PRO A 64 2.72 2.97 -13.99
N ILE A 65 2.42 4.25 -13.76
CA ILE A 65 1.17 4.86 -14.22
C ILE A 65 1.52 5.74 -15.42
N GLU A 66 0.99 5.39 -16.58
CA GLU A 66 1.20 6.17 -17.79
C GLU A 66 0.27 7.38 -17.86
N ARG A 67 -0.93 7.23 -17.30
CA ARG A 67 -1.96 8.27 -17.37
C ARG A 67 -2.91 8.12 -16.19
N MET A 68 -3.22 9.25 -15.56
CA MET A 68 -4.17 9.29 -14.46
C MET A 68 -5.05 10.52 -14.61
N VAL A 69 -6.37 10.33 -14.41
CA VAL A 69 -7.35 11.41 -14.38
C VAL A 69 -7.87 11.52 -12.95
N LEU A 70 -7.74 12.70 -12.40
CA LEU A 70 -8.18 12.98 -11.02
C LEU A 70 -9.64 13.44 -10.95
#